data_4980bdaafd31b4a0006ded2e376af047
#
_entry.id   4980bdaafd31b4a0006ded2e376af047
#
_cell.length_a   1.000
_cell.length_b   1.000
_cell.length_c   1.000
_cell.angle_alpha   90.00
_cell.angle_beta   90.00
_cell.angle_gamma   90.00
#
_symmetry.space_group_name_H-M   'P 1'
#
loop_
_entity.id
_entity.type
_entity.pdbx_description
1 polymer ?
#
loop_
_entity_poly.entity_id
_entity_poly.type
_entity_poly.pdbx_seq_one_letter_code
_entity_poly.pdbx_strand_id
1 'polypeptide(L)'
;MALALSTRARLDETAWIEAALATLAHDGVSGVRVERLAAALGVTKGSFYWHFKDRDDLLQRTLDAWAKARIAAIGLQAAHRAAPAQILEMMLDIYTRKPNPKGLGVELAIRGFARSHRGAAACIARVDDARLAEVGGLFARLGLPQAEAKARALLFYAFLFGQSLLGGERRTDALSRAARTVLAVSPRAVSRATGPAASAPCPPDGTRPAVRPAPAKRAKPRRAE
;
A
#
# COMPACT_ATOMS: atom_id res chain seq x y z
N MET A 1 -14.20 17.78 -55.59
CA MET A 1 -13.36 16.96 -54.69
C MET A 1 -12.83 17.88 -53.59
N ALA A 2 -13.55 18.01 -52.48
CA ALA A 2 -13.17 18.87 -51.37
C ALA A 2 -12.59 17.95 -50.28
N LEU A 3 -11.36 18.26 -49.89
CA LEU A 3 -10.59 17.58 -48.88
C LEU A 3 -11.33 17.59 -47.52
N ALA A 4 -11.56 16.42 -46.98
CA ALA A 4 -11.83 16.23 -45.58
C ALA A 4 -10.52 16.58 -44.81
N LEU A 5 -10.41 17.81 -44.32
CA LEU A 5 -9.50 18.16 -43.27
C LEU A 5 -9.96 17.43 -42.02
N SER A 6 -9.35 16.28 -41.78
CA SER A 6 -9.45 15.56 -40.53
C SER A 6 -9.18 16.56 -39.40
N THR A 7 -10.23 16.91 -38.67
CA THR A 7 -10.14 17.61 -37.39
C THR A 7 -9.37 16.68 -36.46
N ARG A 8 -8.04 16.82 -36.43
CA ARG A 8 -7.17 16.13 -35.48
C ARG A 8 -7.67 16.53 -34.11
N ALA A 9 -8.41 15.65 -33.47
CA ALA A 9 -8.91 15.89 -32.12
C ALA A 9 -7.73 16.38 -31.28
N ARG A 10 -7.84 17.57 -30.73
CA ARG A 10 -6.89 18.05 -29.72
C ARG A 10 -6.95 17.07 -28.59
N LEU A 11 -5.91 16.24 -28.45
CA LEU A 11 -5.77 15.39 -27.28
C LEU A 11 -5.72 16.31 -26.06
N ASP A 12 -6.55 15.99 -25.08
CA ASP A 12 -6.59 16.72 -23.82
C ASP A 12 -5.43 16.30 -22.90
N GLU A 13 -5.28 16.99 -21.79
CA GLU A 13 -4.29 16.69 -20.75
C GLU A 13 -4.43 15.25 -20.25
N THR A 14 -5.65 14.75 -20.16
CA THR A 14 -5.97 13.41 -19.65
C THR A 14 -5.31 12.31 -20.48
N ALA A 15 -5.35 12.43 -21.81
CA ALA A 15 -4.73 11.45 -22.71
C ALA A 15 -3.20 11.35 -22.50
N TRP A 16 -2.54 12.47 -22.26
CA TRP A 16 -1.11 12.48 -21.94
C TRP A 16 -0.83 11.82 -20.59
N ILE A 17 -1.64 12.10 -19.58
CA ILE A 17 -1.52 11.48 -18.24
C ILE A 17 -1.76 9.97 -18.33
N GLU A 18 -2.75 9.51 -19.07
CA GLU A 18 -3.02 8.08 -19.27
C GLU A 18 -1.88 7.38 -19.99
N ALA A 19 -1.34 7.99 -21.04
CA ALA A 19 -0.18 7.47 -21.75
C ALA A 19 1.06 7.41 -20.85
N ALA A 20 1.27 8.42 -20.00
CA ALA A 20 2.35 8.42 -19.01
C ALA A 20 2.16 7.32 -17.96
N LEU A 21 0.95 7.10 -17.45
CA LEU A 21 0.64 5.99 -16.52
C LEU A 21 0.88 4.63 -17.16
N ALA A 22 0.47 4.43 -18.41
CA ALA A 22 0.71 3.19 -19.15
C ALA A 22 2.22 2.95 -19.32
N THR A 23 2.97 4.00 -19.65
CA THR A 23 4.43 3.92 -19.81
C THR A 23 5.12 3.62 -18.46
N LEU A 24 4.67 4.24 -17.38
CA LEU A 24 5.18 3.95 -16.04
C LEU A 24 5.01 2.47 -15.65
N ALA A 25 3.90 1.84 -16.04
CA ALA A 25 3.62 0.44 -15.72
C ALA A 25 4.63 -0.53 -16.37
N HIS A 26 5.11 -0.22 -17.57
CA HIS A 26 5.94 -1.12 -18.38
C HIS A 26 7.42 -0.76 -18.33
N ASP A 27 7.73 0.53 -18.45
CA ASP A 27 9.10 1.02 -18.70
C ASP A 27 9.64 1.87 -17.52
N GLY A 28 8.82 2.03 -16.48
CA GLY A 28 9.17 2.90 -15.36
C GLY A 28 9.28 4.38 -15.75
N VAL A 29 9.84 5.17 -14.84
CA VAL A 29 9.94 6.63 -15.01
C VAL A 29 10.86 7.04 -16.16
N SER A 30 11.90 6.26 -16.44
CA SER A 30 12.84 6.52 -17.55
C SER A 30 12.18 6.40 -18.92
N GLY A 31 11.11 5.60 -19.03
CA GLY A 31 10.32 5.45 -20.24
C GLY A 31 9.44 6.67 -20.58
N VAL A 32 9.09 7.49 -19.58
CA VAL A 32 8.24 8.67 -19.76
C VAL A 32 9.05 9.77 -20.43
N ARG A 33 9.06 9.78 -21.76
CA ARG A 33 9.74 10.77 -22.62
C ARG A 33 8.73 11.43 -23.54
N VAL A 34 8.81 12.76 -23.66
CA VAL A 34 7.83 13.57 -24.43
C VAL A 34 7.70 13.07 -25.87
N GLU A 35 8.84 12.79 -26.51
CA GLU A 35 8.87 12.32 -27.90
C GLU A 35 8.18 10.97 -28.07
N ARG A 36 8.43 10.07 -27.13
CA ARG A 36 7.85 8.72 -27.15
C ARG A 36 6.35 8.76 -26.92
N LEU A 37 5.90 9.57 -25.95
CA LEU A 37 4.47 9.76 -25.69
C LEU A 37 3.76 10.43 -26.86
N ALA A 38 4.36 11.47 -27.46
CA ALA A 38 3.82 12.12 -28.65
C ALA A 38 3.65 11.15 -29.81
N ALA A 39 4.67 10.30 -30.06
CA ALA A 39 4.60 9.26 -31.10
C ALA A 39 3.50 8.24 -30.80
N ALA A 40 3.37 7.76 -29.56
CA ALA A 40 2.34 6.81 -29.14
C ALA A 40 0.92 7.39 -29.26
N LEU A 41 0.77 8.70 -29.01
CA LEU A 41 -0.50 9.41 -29.14
C LEU A 41 -0.80 9.90 -30.58
N GLY A 42 0.13 9.71 -31.53
CA GLY A 42 -0.03 10.16 -32.91
C GLY A 42 -0.06 11.69 -33.08
N VAL A 43 0.60 12.44 -32.20
CA VAL A 43 0.64 13.91 -32.20
C VAL A 43 2.07 14.44 -32.31
N THR A 44 2.22 15.75 -32.51
CA THR A 44 3.51 16.40 -32.54
C THR A 44 4.02 16.70 -31.12
N LYS A 45 5.35 16.78 -30.95
CA LYS A 45 5.97 17.23 -29.70
C LYS A 45 5.46 18.64 -29.27
N GLY A 46 5.17 19.52 -30.23
CA GLY A 46 4.60 20.84 -29.95
C GLY A 46 3.25 20.79 -29.23
N SER A 47 2.42 19.74 -29.49
CA SER A 47 1.15 19.55 -28.80
C SER A 47 1.31 19.34 -27.28
N PHE A 48 2.42 18.77 -26.84
CA PHE A 48 2.74 18.59 -25.42
C PHE A 48 2.81 19.92 -24.67
N TYR A 49 3.51 20.90 -25.23
CA TYR A 49 3.75 22.21 -24.58
C TYR A 49 2.52 23.10 -24.47
N TRP A 50 1.39 22.69 -25.09
CA TRP A 50 0.11 23.34 -24.83
C TRP A 50 -0.50 22.93 -23.48
N HIS A 51 -0.10 21.78 -22.94
CA HIS A 51 -0.66 21.21 -21.71
C HIS A 51 0.32 21.23 -20.54
N PHE A 52 1.61 21.03 -20.83
CA PHE A 52 2.64 20.85 -19.81
C PHE A 52 3.84 21.76 -20.09
N LYS A 53 4.37 22.31 -19.01
CA LYS A 53 5.56 23.15 -19.05
C LYS A 53 6.79 22.36 -19.51
N ASP A 54 6.97 21.18 -18.91
CA ASP A 54 8.08 20.27 -19.17
C ASP A 54 7.70 18.83 -18.75
N ARG A 55 8.65 17.91 -18.90
CA ARG A 55 8.47 16.50 -18.50
C ARG A 55 8.17 16.33 -17.00
N ASP A 56 8.75 17.15 -16.16
CA ASP A 56 8.60 17.05 -14.72
C ASP A 56 7.21 17.55 -14.29
N ASP A 57 6.65 18.54 -14.95
CA ASP A 57 5.26 18.97 -14.79
C ASP A 57 4.28 17.83 -15.18
N LEU A 58 4.51 17.17 -16.32
CA LEU A 58 3.73 15.98 -16.69
C LEU A 58 3.83 14.89 -15.60
N LEU A 59 5.04 14.58 -15.16
CA LEU A 59 5.24 13.56 -14.11
C LEU A 59 4.50 13.93 -12.82
N GLN A 60 4.60 15.17 -12.36
CA GLN A 60 3.92 15.60 -11.15
C GLN A 60 2.40 15.51 -11.29
N ARG A 61 1.82 15.96 -12.39
CA ARG A 61 0.37 15.85 -12.64
C ARG A 61 -0.07 14.40 -12.78
N THR A 62 0.76 13.54 -13.38
CA THR A 62 0.52 12.09 -13.46
C THR A 62 0.49 11.45 -12.06
N LEU A 63 1.44 11.81 -11.19
CA LEU A 63 1.48 11.35 -9.81
C LEU A 63 0.26 11.81 -9.01
N ASP A 64 -0.15 13.07 -9.17
CA ASP A 64 -1.30 13.63 -8.47
C ASP A 64 -2.62 13.00 -8.95
N ALA A 65 -2.77 12.79 -10.25
CA ALA A 65 -3.91 12.09 -10.83
C ALA A 65 -4.01 10.64 -10.33
N TRP A 66 -2.88 9.93 -10.30
CA TRP A 66 -2.80 8.58 -9.77
C TRP A 66 -3.17 8.55 -8.28
N ALA A 67 -2.61 9.42 -7.44
CA ALA A 67 -2.89 9.47 -6.03
C ALA A 67 -4.36 9.79 -5.76
N LYS A 68 -4.93 10.77 -6.47
CA LYS A 68 -6.36 11.14 -6.38
C LYS A 68 -7.26 9.96 -6.72
N ALA A 69 -6.98 9.27 -7.82
CA ALA A 69 -7.77 8.11 -8.25
C ALA A 69 -7.67 6.95 -7.22
N ARG A 70 -6.47 6.71 -6.66
CA ARG A 70 -6.26 5.69 -5.62
C ARG A 70 -7.00 5.99 -4.34
N ILE A 71 -6.91 7.21 -3.82
CA ILE A 71 -7.61 7.63 -2.60
C ILE A 71 -9.12 7.54 -2.80
N ALA A 72 -9.65 7.98 -3.94
CA ALA A 72 -11.06 7.85 -4.26
C ALA A 72 -11.52 6.38 -4.29
N ALA A 73 -10.75 5.49 -4.92
CA ALA A 73 -11.07 4.06 -4.98
C ALA A 73 -11.06 3.40 -3.58
N ILE A 74 -10.12 3.78 -2.71
CA ILE A 74 -10.04 3.31 -1.32
C ILE A 74 -11.31 3.74 -0.55
N GLY A 75 -11.67 5.01 -0.63
CA GLY A 75 -12.87 5.55 0.02
C GLY A 75 -14.16 4.86 -0.45
N LEU A 76 -14.28 4.60 -1.75
CA LEU A 76 -15.43 3.86 -2.31
C LEU A 76 -15.52 2.42 -1.78
N GLN A 77 -14.37 1.74 -1.66
CA GLN A 77 -14.33 0.38 -1.09
C GLN A 77 -14.72 0.38 0.38
N ALA A 78 -14.22 1.33 1.16
CA ALA A 78 -14.52 1.43 2.59
C ALA A 78 -15.96 1.89 2.88
N ALA A 79 -16.56 2.67 1.99
CA ALA A 79 -17.95 3.15 2.09
C ALA A 79 -19.00 2.09 1.68
N HIS A 80 -18.57 0.88 1.29
CA HIS A 80 -19.51 -0.18 0.94
C HIS A 80 -20.44 -0.50 2.11
N ARG A 81 -21.74 -0.76 1.81
CA ARG A 81 -22.79 -0.98 2.84
C ARG A 81 -22.70 -2.34 3.55
N ALA A 82 -21.71 -3.17 3.23
CA ALA A 82 -21.50 -4.46 3.87
C ALA A 82 -20.92 -4.30 5.29
N ALA A 83 -20.95 -5.38 6.08
CA ALA A 83 -20.29 -5.43 7.37
C ALA A 83 -18.76 -5.25 7.21
N PRO A 84 -18.06 -4.62 8.18
CA PRO A 84 -16.63 -4.36 8.07
C PRO A 84 -15.79 -5.59 7.73
N ALA A 85 -16.09 -6.75 8.29
CA ALA A 85 -15.41 -8.01 7.98
C ALA A 85 -15.58 -8.40 6.51
N GLN A 86 -16.77 -8.25 5.94
CA GLN A 86 -17.06 -8.55 4.54
C GLN A 86 -16.31 -7.59 3.61
N ILE A 87 -16.21 -6.31 3.97
CA ILE A 87 -15.44 -5.33 3.20
C ILE A 87 -13.97 -5.73 3.16
N LEU A 88 -13.39 -6.08 4.31
CA LEU A 88 -12.00 -6.56 4.38
C LEU A 88 -11.77 -7.82 3.55
N GLU A 89 -12.70 -8.78 3.57
CA GLU A 89 -12.64 -9.97 2.72
C GLU A 89 -12.72 -9.64 1.23
N MET A 90 -13.64 -8.75 0.84
CA MET A 90 -13.76 -8.28 -0.55
C MET A 90 -12.45 -7.61 -1.02
N MET A 91 -11.84 -6.78 -0.17
CA MET A 91 -10.56 -6.16 -0.48
C MET A 91 -9.45 -7.21 -0.66
N LEU A 92 -9.36 -8.21 0.22
CA LEU A 92 -8.42 -9.32 0.06
C LEU A 92 -8.65 -10.08 -1.26
N ASP A 93 -9.92 -10.35 -1.62
CA ASP A 93 -10.25 -11.06 -2.85
C ASP A 93 -9.84 -10.30 -4.11
N ILE A 94 -10.07 -8.99 -4.15
CA ILE A 94 -9.66 -8.14 -5.29
C ILE A 94 -8.16 -8.28 -5.54
N TYR A 95 -7.35 -8.24 -4.48
CA TYR A 95 -5.89 -8.27 -4.61
C TYR A 95 -5.30 -9.68 -4.76
N THR A 96 -5.99 -10.72 -4.26
CA THR A 96 -5.48 -12.09 -4.31
C THR A 96 -6.00 -12.91 -5.49
N ARG A 97 -7.28 -12.72 -5.87
CA ARG A 97 -7.92 -13.52 -6.93
C ARG A 97 -7.96 -12.85 -8.29
N LYS A 98 -7.92 -11.52 -8.31
CA LYS A 98 -7.96 -10.73 -9.56
C LYS A 98 -6.71 -9.86 -9.66
N PRO A 99 -5.58 -10.45 -10.03
CA PRO A 99 -4.35 -9.67 -10.16
C PRO A 99 -4.58 -8.53 -11.17
N ASN A 100 -4.24 -7.32 -10.77
CA ASN A 100 -4.17 -6.17 -11.65
C ASN A 100 -2.70 -5.82 -11.92
N PRO A 101 -2.05 -6.53 -12.88
CA PRO A 101 -0.62 -6.35 -13.13
C PRO A 101 -0.28 -4.93 -13.57
N LYS A 102 -1.19 -4.27 -14.32
CA LYS A 102 -1.00 -2.87 -14.73
C LYS A 102 -1.02 -1.93 -13.53
N GLY A 103 -2.02 -2.06 -12.65
CA GLY A 103 -2.12 -1.23 -11.44
C GLY A 103 -0.97 -1.43 -10.48
N LEU A 104 -0.50 -2.67 -10.32
CA LEU A 104 0.68 -2.98 -9.52
C LEU A 104 1.95 -2.43 -10.17
N GLY A 105 2.13 -2.56 -11.48
CA GLY A 105 3.28 -2.05 -12.20
C GLY A 105 3.44 -0.53 -12.02
N VAL A 106 2.35 0.24 -12.16
CA VAL A 106 2.34 1.68 -11.88
C VAL A 106 2.76 1.96 -10.44
N GLU A 107 2.17 1.25 -9.48
CA GLU A 107 2.46 1.44 -8.06
C GLU A 107 3.94 1.19 -7.74
N LEU A 108 4.52 0.09 -8.23
CA LEU A 108 5.92 -0.26 -8.01
C LEU A 108 6.86 0.75 -8.68
N ALA A 109 6.54 1.23 -9.86
CA ALA A 109 7.30 2.25 -10.56
C ALA A 109 7.32 3.58 -9.76
N ILE A 110 6.17 4.01 -9.25
CA ILE A 110 6.06 5.22 -8.43
C ILE A 110 6.81 5.06 -7.11
N ARG A 111 6.72 3.88 -6.43
CA ARG A 111 7.46 3.59 -5.20
C ARG A 111 8.97 3.57 -5.44
N GLY A 112 9.42 3.00 -6.55
CA GLY A 112 10.82 3.07 -6.97
C GLY A 112 11.31 4.50 -7.15
N PHE A 113 10.52 5.32 -7.85
CA PHE A 113 10.82 6.74 -8.09
C PHE A 113 10.80 7.58 -6.81
N ALA A 114 9.92 7.28 -5.87
CA ALA A 114 9.81 7.96 -4.58
C ALA A 114 11.10 7.91 -3.74
N ARG A 115 12.01 6.96 -4.00
CA ARG A 115 13.31 6.87 -3.32
C ARG A 115 14.24 8.05 -3.62
N SER A 116 14.06 8.69 -4.77
CA SER A 116 14.90 9.80 -5.24
C SER A 116 14.10 11.08 -5.56
N HIS A 117 12.77 11.03 -5.55
CA HIS A 117 11.93 12.15 -5.97
C HIS A 117 10.90 12.53 -4.90
N ARG A 118 11.04 13.73 -4.33
CA ARG A 118 10.21 14.21 -3.21
C ARG A 118 8.70 14.25 -3.53
N GLY A 119 8.32 14.70 -4.74
CA GLY A 119 6.93 14.73 -5.17
C GLY A 119 6.30 13.33 -5.20
N ALA A 120 7.02 12.33 -5.72
CA ALA A 120 6.57 10.94 -5.72
C ALA A 120 6.46 10.38 -4.29
N ALA A 121 7.43 10.68 -3.41
CA ALA A 121 7.38 10.29 -2.01
C ALA A 121 6.16 10.87 -1.29
N ALA A 122 5.85 12.16 -1.51
CA ALA A 122 4.67 12.80 -0.95
C ALA A 122 3.36 12.18 -1.47
N CYS A 123 3.29 11.82 -2.75
CA CYS A 123 2.13 11.13 -3.32
C CYS A 123 1.92 9.73 -2.72
N ILE A 124 2.99 8.96 -2.57
CA ILE A 124 2.95 7.64 -1.91
C ILE A 124 2.49 7.77 -0.46
N ALA A 125 3.04 8.71 0.30
CA ALA A 125 2.66 8.92 1.69
C ALA A 125 1.15 9.20 1.81
N ARG A 126 0.60 10.12 1.00
CA ARG A 126 -0.85 10.42 0.99
C ARG A 126 -1.72 9.18 0.71
N VAL A 127 -1.30 8.35 -0.24
CA VAL A 127 -2.05 7.12 -0.58
C VAL A 127 -1.94 6.09 0.54
N ASP A 128 -0.77 5.91 1.13
CA ASP A 128 -0.55 4.95 2.21
C ASP A 128 -1.28 5.39 3.50
N ASP A 129 -1.27 6.69 3.83
CA ASP A 129 -2.04 7.24 4.95
C ASP A 129 -3.55 6.99 4.78
N ALA A 130 -4.09 7.24 3.58
CA ALA A 130 -5.49 6.96 3.28
C ALA A 130 -5.82 5.47 3.44
N ARG A 131 -4.96 4.57 2.93
CA ARG A 131 -5.11 3.12 3.07
C ARG A 131 -5.16 2.68 4.52
N LEU A 132 -4.19 3.13 5.30
CA LEU A 132 -4.08 2.76 6.72
C LEU A 132 -5.23 3.32 7.54
N ALA A 133 -5.67 4.55 7.25
CA ALA A 133 -6.81 5.16 7.91
C ALA A 133 -8.11 4.39 7.65
N GLU A 134 -8.41 4.10 6.38
CA GLU A 134 -9.65 3.41 6.00
C GLU A 134 -9.71 1.97 6.52
N VAL A 135 -8.65 1.19 6.33
CA VAL A 135 -8.61 -0.19 6.82
C VAL A 135 -8.53 -0.24 8.35
N GLY A 136 -7.80 0.68 8.97
CA GLY A 136 -7.79 0.85 10.43
C GLY A 136 -9.18 1.17 10.97
N GLY A 137 -9.94 2.04 10.28
CA GLY A 137 -11.34 2.32 10.61
C GLY A 137 -12.24 1.09 10.51
N LEU A 138 -12.04 0.22 9.50
CA LEU A 138 -12.77 -1.05 9.40
C LEU A 138 -12.47 -1.97 10.60
N PHE A 139 -11.21 -2.12 10.99
CA PHE A 139 -10.84 -2.90 12.17
C PHE A 139 -11.37 -2.30 13.47
N ALA A 140 -11.36 -0.98 13.63
CA ALA A 140 -11.95 -0.31 14.79
C ALA A 140 -13.46 -0.55 14.89
N ARG A 141 -14.19 -0.54 13.76
CA ARG A 141 -15.63 -0.89 13.72
C ARG A 141 -15.90 -2.36 14.06
N LEU A 142 -14.92 -3.24 14.00
CA LEU A 142 -14.99 -4.61 14.52
C LEU A 142 -14.78 -4.69 16.04
N GLY A 143 -14.57 -3.57 16.72
CA GLY A 143 -14.40 -3.50 18.17
C GLY A 143 -12.95 -3.59 18.65
N LEU A 144 -11.97 -3.50 17.74
CA LEU A 144 -10.56 -3.55 18.13
C LEU A 144 -10.09 -2.21 18.72
N PRO A 145 -9.21 -2.22 19.74
CA PRO A 145 -8.55 -1.03 20.24
C PRO A 145 -7.80 -0.30 19.12
N GLN A 146 -7.74 1.02 19.18
CA GLN A 146 -7.17 1.87 18.12
C GLN A 146 -5.74 1.48 17.72
N ALA A 147 -4.90 1.14 18.69
CA ALA A 147 -3.52 0.71 18.41
C ALA A 147 -3.48 -0.61 17.62
N GLU A 148 -4.30 -1.58 18.01
CA GLU A 148 -4.40 -2.88 17.35
C GLU A 148 -5.01 -2.73 15.95
N ALA A 149 -6.05 -1.92 15.79
CA ALA A 149 -6.67 -1.63 14.50
C ALA A 149 -5.65 -1.05 13.50
N LYS A 150 -4.81 -0.10 13.92
CA LYS A 150 -3.72 0.44 13.10
C LYS A 150 -2.66 -0.59 12.74
N ALA A 151 -2.24 -1.41 13.72
CA ALA A 151 -1.26 -2.47 13.48
C ALA A 151 -1.80 -3.50 12.47
N ARG A 152 -3.07 -3.89 12.59
CA ARG A 152 -3.71 -4.81 11.64
C ARG A 152 -3.86 -4.21 10.25
N ALA A 153 -4.14 -2.92 10.13
CA ALA A 153 -4.17 -2.24 8.85
C ALA A 153 -2.80 -2.30 8.14
N LEU A 154 -1.73 -2.07 8.90
CA LEU A 154 -0.37 -2.19 8.37
C LEU A 154 -0.07 -3.62 7.90
N LEU A 155 -0.37 -4.64 8.72
CA LEU A 155 -0.17 -6.05 8.36
C LEU A 155 -1.02 -6.45 7.15
N PHE A 156 -2.24 -5.96 7.06
CA PHE A 156 -3.14 -6.18 5.92
C PHE A 156 -2.51 -5.72 4.60
N TYR A 157 -2.01 -4.49 4.56
CA TYR A 157 -1.36 -3.98 3.34
C TYR A 157 0.02 -4.59 3.11
N ALA A 158 0.80 -4.86 4.15
CA ALA A 158 2.07 -5.60 4.02
C ALA A 158 1.85 -6.97 3.38
N PHE A 159 0.79 -7.68 3.77
CA PHE A 159 0.40 -8.95 3.13
C PHE A 159 0.02 -8.77 1.67
N LEU A 160 -0.83 -7.78 1.34
CA LEU A 160 -1.27 -7.53 -0.04
C LEU A 160 -0.10 -7.21 -0.96
N PHE A 161 0.81 -6.32 -0.54
CA PHE A 161 2.00 -5.98 -1.32
C PHE A 161 3.01 -7.13 -1.35
N GLY A 162 3.25 -7.77 -0.22
CA GLY A 162 4.17 -8.90 -0.13
C GLY A 162 3.78 -10.04 -1.07
N GLN A 163 2.51 -10.40 -1.14
CA GLN A 163 2.02 -11.39 -2.10
C GLN A 163 2.27 -11.02 -3.56
N SER A 164 2.20 -9.73 -3.87
CA SER A 164 2.41 -9.24 -5.24
C SER A 164 3.88 -9.26 -5.66
N LEU A 165 4.79 -9.23 -4.68
CA LEU A 165 6.25 -9.24 -4.89
C LEU A 165 6.82 -10.65 -4.85
N LEU A 166 6.17 -11.58 -4.13
CA LEU A 166 6.58 -12.97 -4.07
C LEU A 166 6.17 -13.68 -5.37
N GLY A 167 7.12 -13.93 -6.25
CA GLY A 167 6.90 -14.63 -7.51
C GLY A 167 6.71 -16.15 -7.34
N GLY A 168 6.02 -16.77 -8.31
CA GLY A 168 5.92 -18.21 -8.51
C GLY A 168 4.61 -18.86 -8.06
N GLU A 169 4.47 -20.13 -8.41
CA GLU A 169 3.28 -21.00 -8.19
C GLU A 169 2.98 -21.28 -6.70
N ARG A 170 3.74 -20.73 -5.78
CA ARG A 170 3.61 -20.93 -4.33
C ARG A 170 2.41 -20.23 -3.70
N ARG A 171 1.64 -19.49 -4.49
CA ARG A 171 0.38 -18.87 -4.06
C ARG A 171 -0.77 -19.85 -4.15
N THR A 172 -0.74 -20.91 -3.36
CA THR A 172 -1.87 -21.83 -3.29
C THR A 172 -3.06 -21.18 -2.58
N ASP A 173 -4.28 -21.55 -2.99
CA ASP A 173 -5.49 -21.12 -2.28
C ASP A 173 -5.45 -21.47 -0.80
N ALA A 174 -4.77 -22.55 -0.43
CA ALA A 174 -4.58 -22.96 0.96
C ALA A 174 -3.75 -21.94 1.75
N LEU A 175 -2.62 -21.45 1.18
CA LEU A 175 -1.79 -20.44 1.83
C LEU A 175 -2.53 -19.11 1.97
N SER A 176 -3.27 -18.69 0.94
CA SER A 176 -4.10 -17.49 0.99
C SER A 176 -5.19 -17.60 2.06
N ARG A 177 -5.83 -18.76 2.22
CA ARG A 177 -6.80 -19.02 3.30
C ARG A 177 -6.15 -18.96 4.68
N ALA A 178 -4.99 -19.60 4.86
CA ALA A 178 -4.26 -19.57 6.13
C ALA A 178 -3.84 -18.15 6.51
N ALA A 179 -3.32 -17.37 5.56
CA ALA A 179 -2.96 -15.97 5.79
C ALA A 179 -4.17 -15.11 6.20
N ARG A 180 -5.34 -15.32 5.60
CA ARG A 180 -6.60 -14.66 6.01
C ARG A 180 -6.96 -14.99 7.47
N THR A 181 -6.78 -16.24 7.88
CA THR A 181 -7.02 -16.68 9.27
C THR A 181 -6.04 -16.00 10.24
N VAL A 182 -4.77 -15.88 9.86
CA VAL A 182 -3.74 -15.20 10.66
C VAL A 182 -4.02 -13.70 10.77
N LEU A 183 -4.44 -13.07 9.68
CA LEU A 183 -4.87 -11.66 9.69
C LEU A 183 -6.16 -11.45 10.49
N ALA A 184 -6.84 -12.55 10.83
CA ALA A 184 -8.06 -12.59 11.65
C ALA A 184 -9.10 -11.56 11.21
N VAL A 185 -9.45 -11.59 9.94
CA VAL A 185 -10.58 -10.82 9.38
C VAL A 185 -11.92 -11.41 9.83
N SER A 186 -11.88 -12.56 10.54
CA SER A 186 -13.09 -13.24 11.05
C SER A 186 -13.62 -12.58 12.33
N PRO A 187 -14.93 -12.35 12.44
CA PRO A 187 -15.59 -11.83 13.64
C PRO A 187 -15.31 -12.66 14.92
N ARG A 188 -15.03 -13.97 14.76
CA ARG A 188 -14.70 -14.88 15.89
C ARG A 188 -13.36 -14.57 16.56
N ALA A 189 -12.42 -13.97 15.87
CA ALA A 189 -11.12 -13.60 16.44
C ALA A 189 -11.21 -12.33 17.30
N VAL A 190 -12.13 -11.43 16.98
CA VAL A 190 -12.39 -10.21 17.76
C VAL A 190 -12.99 -10.56 19.13
N SER A 191 -13.89 -11.53 19.18
CA SER A 191 -14.55 -11.95 20.44
C SER A 191 -13.59 -12.58 21.45
N ARG A 192 -12.45 -13.13 21.01
CA ARG A 192 -11.42 -13.68 21.91
C ARG A 192 -10.49 -12.60 22.51
N ALA A 193 -10.31 -11.49 21.81
CA ALA A 193 -9.44 -10.39 22.28
C ALA A 193 -10.14 -9.47 23.30
N THR A 194 -11.48 -9.47 23.33
CA THR A 194 -12.30 -8.65 24.25
C THR A 194 -12.84 -9.40 25.45
N GLY A 195 -12.42 -10.67 25.68
CA GLY A 195 -12.70 -11.38 26.92
C GLY A 195 -12.13 -10.62 28.10
N PRO A 196 -12.88 -10.48 29.23
CA PRO A 196 -12.35 -9.80 30.42
C PRO A 196 -11.03 -10.45 30.81
N ALA A 197 -9.98 -9.65 30.98
CA ALA A 197 -8.75 -10.12 31.59
C ALA A 197 -9.15 -10.78 32.90
N ALA A 198 -9.01 -12.12 32.97
CA ALA A 198 -9.23 -12.85 34.18
C ALA A 198 -8.31 -12.20 35.25
N SER A 199 -8.91 -11.46 36.16
CA SER A 199 -8.22 -10.97 37.36
C SER A 199 -7.68 -12.19 38.08
N ALA A 200 -6.38 -12.43 37.93
CA ALA A 200 -5.70 -13.41 38.74
C ALA A 200 -5.93 -13.02 40.20
N PRO A 201 -6.45 -13.94 41.07
CA PRO A 201 -6.59 -13.64 42.45
C PRO A 201 -5.21 -13.33 43.02
N CYS A 202 -5.09 -12.20 43.72
CA CYS A 202 -3.93 -11.82 44.51
C CYS A 202 -3.67 -12.92 45.52
N PRO A 203 -2.46 -13.52 45.61
CA PRO A 203 -2.17 -14.52 46.62
C PRO A 203 -2.19 -13.82 48.00
N PRO A 204 -2.78 -14.46 49.04
CA PRO A 204 -2.78 -13.90 50.37
C PRO A 204 -1.37 -13.98 50.99
N ASP A 205 -0.91 -12.83 51.38
CA ASP A 205 0.01 -12.54 52.48
C ASP A 205 1.35 -13.31 52.64
N GLY A 206 2.40 -12.51 52.57
CA GLY A 206 3.48 -12.59 53.57
C GLY A 206 4.55 -13.69 53.43
N THR A 207 5.27 -13.81 52.30
CA THR A 207 6.65 -14.33 52.38
C THR A 207 7.51 -13.75 51.25
N ARG A 208 8.34 -12.77 51.63
CA ARG A 208 9.44 -12.29 50.79
C ARG A 208 10.44 -13.44 50.55
N PRO A 209 10.77 -13.81 49.33
CA PRO A 209 11.90 -14.69 49.12
C PRO A 209 13.22 -13.93 49.35
N ALA A 210 14.10 -14.56 50.16
CA ALA A 210 15.42 -14.05 50.44
C ALA A 210 16.25 -13.86 49.16
N VAL A 211 16.82 -12.66 49.01
CA VAL A 211 17.75 -12.31 47.94
C VAL A 211 19.05 -13.08 48.16
N ARG A 212 19.36 -14.04 47.26
CA ARG A 212 20.69 -14.68 47.21
C ARG A 212 21.72 -13.66 46.69
N PRO A 213 22.87 -13.50 47.41
CA PRO A 213 23.94 -12.62 46.91
C PRO A 213 24.59 -13.22 45.66
N ALA A 214 24.94 -12.33 44.71
CA ALA A 214 25.59 -12.66 43.45
C ALA A 214 27.03 -13.19 43.69
N PRO A 215 27.53 -14.16 42.92
CA PRO A 215 28.89 -14.67 43.06
C PRO A 215 29.91 -13.63 42.63
N ALA A 216 30.99 -13.51 43.45
CA ALA A 216 32.11 -12.61 43.27
C ALA A 216 32.83 -12.88 41.92
N LYS A 217 33.12 -11.84 41.18
CA LYS A 217 33.96 -11.90 39.96
C LYS A 217 35.41 -12.31 40.34
N ARG A 218 35.86 -13.45 39.82
CA ARG A 218 37.27 -13.87 39.88
C ARG A 218 38.13 -12.92 39.03
N ALA A 219 39.14 -12.35 39.71
CA ALA A 219 40.18 -11.54 39.10
C ALA A 219 41.04 -12.38 38.14
N LYS A 220 41.34 -11.88 36.94
CA LYS A 220 42.31 -12.44 36.02
C LYS A 220 43.75 -12.16 36.51
N PRO A 221 44.69 -13.12 36.42
CA PRO A 221 46.09 -12.87 36.75
C PRO A 221 46.77 -12.00 35.68
N ARG A 222 47.54 -11.03 36.12
CA ARG A 222 48.48 -10.26 35.31
C ARG A 222 49.56 -11.22 34.74
N ARG A 223 49.81 -11.18 33.46
CA ARG A 223 51.04 -11.70 32.84
C ARG A 223 52.12 -10.65 33.06
N ALA A 224 53.24 -11.10 33.61
CA ALA A 224 54.50 -10.41 33.61
C ALA A 224 55.22 -10.69 32.28
N GLU A 225 56.05 -9.72 31.88
CA GLU A 225 56.98 -9.57 30.75
C GLU A 225 56.40 -8.90 29.53
#